data_2907ea7862bf1a6c6bc246ca0b25c27d
#
_entry.id   2907ea7862bf1a6c6bc246ca0b25c27d
#
_cell.length_a   1.000
_cell.length_b   1.000
_cell.length_c   1.000
_cell.angle_alpha   90.00
_cell.angle_beta   90.00
_cell.angle_gamma   90.00
#
_symmetry.space_group_name_H-M   'P 1'
#
loop_
_entity.id
_entity.type
_entity.pdbx_description
1 polymer ?
#
loop_
_entity_poly.entity_id
_entity_poly.type
_entity_poly.pdbx_seq_one_letter_code
_entity_poly.pdbx_strand_id
1 'polypeptide(L)'
;YCALRHPDDFSAGIIAAVNHRGDSDSTGAVTGNILGALLGYDAIDEKWKQDLELRGVILEMADDLYHGCQMEECGRDCDPDWSRKYIHAHWKDTPPESR
;
A
#
# COMPACT_ATOMS: atom_id res chain seq x y z
N TYR A 1 9.32 10.39 -14.36
CA TYR A 1 10.26 9.95 -15.41
C TYR A 1 10.44 8.44 -15.40
N CYS A 2 10.79 7.84 -14.25
CA CYS A 2 11.08 6.41 -14.15
C CYS A 2 9.87 5.55 -14.52
N ALA A 3 8.66 5.93 -14.10
CA ALA A 3 7.46 5.21 -14.45
C ALA A 3 7.18 5.27 -15.96
N LEU A 4 7.41 6.43 -16.58
CA LEU A 4 7.23 6.58 -18.03
C LEU A 4 8.26 5.79 -18.84
N ARG A 5 9.47 5.64 -18.31
CA ARG A 5 10.53 4.87 -18.96
C ARG A 5 10.32 3.37 -18.85
N HIS A 6 9.61 2.91 -17.80
CA HIS A 6 9.42 1.49 -17.52
C HIS A 6 7.94 1.16 -17.27
N PRO A 7 7.05 1.47 -18.22
CA PRO A 7 5.61 1.34 -17.98
C PRO A 7 5.13 -0.11 -17.91
N ASP A 8 5.94 -1.06 -18.35
CA ASP A 8 5.58 -2.48 -18.38
C ASP A 8 6.36 -3.32 -17.35
N ASP A 9 7.24 -2.71 -16.60
CA ASP A 9 8.12 -3.44 -15.67
C ASP A 9 8.21 -2.69 -14.35
N PHE A 10 7.46 -3.17 -13.37
CA PHE A 10 7.41 -2.56 -12.03
C PHE A 10 8.81 -2.52 -11.40
N SER A 11 9.51 -3.65 -11.40
CA SER A 11 10.82 -3.74 -10.76
C SER A 11 11.85 -2.82 -11.40
N ALA A 12 11.89 -2.76 -12.72
CA ALA A 12 12.82 -1.88 -13.42
C ALA A 12 12.55 -0.41 -13.08
N GLY A 13 11.29 -0.02 -13.00
CA GLY A 13 10.92 1.34 -12.64
C GLY A 13 11.34 1.70 -11.22
N ILE A 14 11.11 0.81 -10.27
CA ILE A 14 11.49 1.01 -8.87
C ILE A 14 13.00 1.07 -8.71
N ILE A 15 13.72 0.16 -9.34
CA ILE A 15 15.19 0.13 -9.27
C ILE A 15 15.78 1.44 -9.81
N ALA A 16 15.27 1.92 -10.94
CA ALA A 16 15.69 3.19 -11.50
C ALA A 16 15.39 4.36 -10.57
N ALA A 17 14.20 4.33 -9.96
CA ALA A 17 13.74 5.43 -9.11
C ALA A 17 14.53 5.57 -7.81
N VAL A 18 15.03 4.46 -7.24
CA VAL A 18 15.77 4.48 -5.98
C VAL A 18 17.27 4.52 -6.15
N ASN A 19 17.77 4.39 -7.38
CA ASN A 19 19.21 4.27 -7.63
C ASN A 19 19.82 5.63 -8.00
N HIS A 20 19.79 6.55 -7.04
CA HIS A 20 20.39 7.88 -7.17
C HIS A 20 20.81 8.41 -5.80
N ARG A 21 21.47 9.55 -5.78
CA ARG A 21 22.03 10.13 -4.56
C ARG A 21 21.05 11.01 -3.75
N GLY A 22 19.87 11.28 -4.30
CA GLY A 22 18.89 12.13 -3.66
C GLY A 22 17.98 11.36 -2.71
N ASP A 23 16.77 11.84 -2.54
CA ASP A 23 15.74 11.28 -1.68
C ASP A 23 15.13 10.05 -2.36
N SER A 24 15.82 8.91 -2.25
CA SER A 24 15.47 7.68 -2.97
C SER A 24 14.17 7.05 -2.49
N ASP A 25 13.86 7.15 -1.19
CA ASP A 25 12.63 6.58 -0.65
C ASP A 25 11.41 7.34 -1.17
N SER A 26 11.47 8.66 -1.27
CA SER A 26 10.37 9.44 -1.83
C SER A 26 10.17 9.17 -3.32
N THR A 27 11.23 9.14 -4.11
CA THR A 27 11.11 8.86 -5.55
C THR A 27 10.65 7.44 -5.82
N GLY A 28 11.09 6.49 -5.00
CA GLY A 28 10.62 5.12 -5.07
C GLY A 28 9.13 5.01 -4.75
N ALA A 29 8.67 5.70 -3.71
CA ALA A 29 7.26 5.69 -3.31
C ALA A 29 6.36 6.26 -4.41
N VAL A 30 6.73 7.41 -4.98
CA VAL A 30 5.95 8.05 -6.05
C VAL A 30 5.90 7.16 -7.29
N THR A 31 7.04 6.62 -7.71
CA THR A 31 7.12 5.74 -8.87
C THR A 31 6.29 4.47 -8.64
N GLY A 32 6.38 3.89 -7.44
CA GLY A 32 5.61 2.72 -7.06
C GLY A 32 4.10 2.96 -7.08
N ASN A 33 3.66 4.13 -6.62
CA ASN A 33 2.25 4.50 -6.67
C ASN A 33 1.73 4.57 -8.11
N ILE A 34 2.50 5.17 -9.00
CA ILE A 34 2.12 5.30 -10.41
C ILE A 34 2.10 3.94 -11.09
N LEU A 35 3.17 3.17 -10.96
CA LEU A 35 3.28 1.86 -11.60
C LEU A 35 2.31 0.85 -11.00
N GLY A 36 2.08 0.90 -9.70
CA GLY A 36 1.11 0.05 -9.04
C GLY A 36 -0.31 0.31 -9.54
N ALA A 37 -0.67 1.57 -9.71
CA ALA A 37 -1.97 1.94 -10.25
C ALA A 37 -2.11 1.52 -11.73
N LEU A 38 -1.03 1.62 -12.49
CA LEU A 38 -1.04 1.27 -13.91
C LEU A 38 -1.07 -0.24 -14.14
N LEU A 39 -0.23 -0.98 -13.43
CA LEU A 39 0.00 -2.40 -13.69
C LEU A 39 -0.83 -3.34 -12.80
N GLY A 40 -1.24 -2.86 -11.63
CA GLY A 40 -1.99 -3.66 -10.67
C GLY A 40 -1.08 -4.46 -9.74
N TYR A 41 -1.66 -4.94 -8.64
CA TYR A 41 -0.93 -5.66 -7.60
C TYR A 41 -0.26 -6.95 -8.11
N ASP A 42 -0.97 -7.69 -8.96
CA ASP A 42 -0.48 -8.97 -9.44
C ASP A 42 0.76 -8.84 -10.33
N ALA A 43 0.97 -7.69 -10.95
CA ALA A 43 2.14 -7.43 -11.78
C ALA A 43 3.39 -7.08 -10.96
N ILE A 44 3.25 -6.84 -9.66
CA ILE A 44 4.38 -6.59 -8.77
C ILE A 44 5.07 -7.92 -8.49
N ASP A 45 6.39 -7.95 -8.63
CA ASP A 45 7.18 -9.16 -8.41
C ASP A 45 7.03 -9.66 -6.96
N GLU A 46 6.97 -10.97 -6.78
CA GLU A 46 6.81 -11.59 -5.45
C GLU A 46 7.91 -11.18 -4.47
N LYS A 47 9.12 -10.94 -4.95
CA LYS A 47 10.24 -10.53 -4.09
C LYS A 47 9.97 -9.24 -3.32
N TRP A 48 9.12 -8.35 -3.85
CA TRP A 48 8.74 -7.11 -3.18
C TRP A 48 7.61 -7.31 -2.17
N LYS A 49 6.81 -8.36 -2.36
CA LYS A 49 5.63 -8.64 -1.54
C LYS A 49 5.93 -9.55 -0.35
N GLN A 50 6.83 -10.48 -0.53
CA GLN A 50 7.01 -11.65 0.32
C GLN A 50 7.33 -11.29 1.77
N ASP A 51 8.23 -10.34 1.96
CA ASP A 51 8.69 -9.93 3.29
C ASP A 51 8.24 -8.51 3.66
N LEU A 52 7.23 -7.99 2.98
CA LEU A 52 6.74 -6.64 3.24
C LEU A 52 6.10 -6.57 4.62
N GLU A 53 6.60 -5.66 5.45
CA GLU A 53 6.07 -5.43 6.79
C GLU A 53 4.60 -5.00 6.70
N LEU A 54 3.76 -5.60 7.54
CA LEU A 54 2.34 -5.30 7.62
C LEU A 54 1.60 -5.45 6.28
N ARG A 55 2.04 -6.40 5.47
CA ARG A 55 1.46 -6.65 4.14
C ARG A 55 -0.06 -6.82 4.19
N GLY A 56 -0.56 -7.61 5.14
CA GLY A 56 -1.99 -7.84 5.28
C GLY A 56 -2.76 -6.56 5.60
N VAL A 57 -2.20 -5.73 6.47
CA VAL A 57 -2.80 -4.44 6.83
C VAL A 57 -2.86 -3.52 5.62
N ILE A 58 -1.76 -3.45 4.86
CA ILE A 58 -1.68 -2.60 3.66
C ILE A 58 -2.73 -3.03 2.64
N LEU A 59 -2.87 -4.33 2.40
CA LEU A 59 -3.83 -4.86 1.44
C LEU A 59 -5.28 -4.63 1.88
N GLU A 60 -5.58 -4.83 3.17
CA GLU A 60 -6.91 -4.56 3.69
C GLU A 60 -7.27 -3.08 3.58
N MET A 61 -6.32 -2.21 3.92
CA MET A 61 -6.54 -0.77 3.83
C MET A 61 -6.74 -0.33 2.39
N ALA A 62 -5.97 -0.88 1.46
CA ALA A 62 -6.12 -0.57 0.04
C ALA A 62 -7.49 -0.99 -0.48
N ASP A 63 -7.97 -2.16 -0.06
CA ASP A 63 -9.28 -2.66 -0.43
C ASP A 63 -10.39 -1.77 0.14
N ASP A 64 -10.27 -1.38 1.40
CA ASP A 64 -11.22 -0.48 2.04
C ASP A 64 -11.27 0.88 1.34
N LEU A 65 -10.12 1.42 0.94
CA LEU A 65 -10.06 2.67 0.19
C LEU A 65 -10.76 2.55 -1.17
N TYR A 66 -10.56 1.43 -1.84
CA TYR A 66 -11.18 1.19 -3.14
C TYR A 66 -12.71 1.12 -3.03
N HIS A 67 -13.22 0.45 -2.00
CA HIS A 67 -14.66 0.30 -1.78
C HIS A 67 -15.31 1.50 -1.10
N GLY A 68 -14.51 2.48 -0.70
CA GLY A 68 -15.00 3.64 0.03
C GLY A 68 -15.23 3.35 1.50
N CYS A 69 -14.31 3.80 2.35
CA CYS A 69 -14.47 3.69 3.78
C CYS A 69 -15.69 4.47 4.22
N GLN A 70 -16.55 3.84 4.99
CA GLN A 70 -17.70 4.53 5.58
C GLN A 70 -17.22 5.38 6.74
N MET A 71 -16.90 6.62 6.44
CA MET A 71 -16.58 7.60 7.46
C MET A 71 -17.85 8.37 7.83
N GLU A 72 -18.69 7.77 8.61
CA GLU A 72 -19.87 8.46 9.11
C GLU A 72 -19.49 9.32 10.29
N GLU A 73 -19.71 10.60 10.13
CA GLU A 73 -19.33 11.62 11.11
C GLU A 73 -19.98 11.41 12.48
N CYS A 74 -21.12 10.80 12.53
CA CYS A 74 -21.85 10.65 13.79
C CYS A 74 -21.67 9.30 14.47
N GLY A 75 -20.97 8.38 13.85
CA GLY A 75 -20.68 7.08 14.46
C GLY A 75 -21.87 6.20 14.75
N ARG A 76 -23.05 6.55 14.26
CA ARG A 76 -24.28 5.79 14.55
C ARG A 76 -24.35 4.48 13.81
N ASP A 77 -23.80 4.44 12.61
CA ASP A 77 -23.84 3.29 11.73
C ASP A 77 -22.42 2.80 11.41
N CYS A 78 -21.50 2.99 12.35
CA CYS A 78 -20.13 2.53 12.16
C CYS A 78 -20.11 1.03 12.03
N ASP A 79 -19.56 0.56 10.92
CA ASP A 79 -19.24 -0.83 10.74
C ASP A 79 -18.29 -1.26 11.87
N PRO A 80 -18.64 -2.30 12.66
CA PRO A 80 -17.76 -2.77 13.74
C PRO A 80 -16.38 -3.15 13.25
N ASP A 81 -16.25 -3.68 12.02
CA ASP A 81 -14.96 -3.99 11.41
C ASP A 81 -14.15 -2.74 11.15
N TRP A 82 -14.79 -1.68 10.67
CA TRP A 82 -14.13 -0.41 10.43
C TRP A 82 -13.58 0.18 11.72
N SER A 83 -14.40 0.19 12.78
CA SER A 83 -13.98 0.68 14.10
C SER A 83 -12.82 -0.11 14.66
N ARG A 84 -12.87 -1.44 14.52
CA ARG A 84 -11.79 -2.32 14.98
C ARG A 84 -10.47 -1.97 14.32
N LYS A 85 -10.48 -1.73 13.01
CA LYS A 85 -9.27 -1.42 12.24
C LYS A 85 -8.76 -0.01 12.51
N TYR A 86 -9.61 0.99 12.35
CA TYR A 86 -9.17 2.38 12.26
C TYR A 86 -9.27 3.15 13.57
N ILE A 87 -10.14 2.72 14.48
CA ILE A 87 -10.24 3.33 15.80
C ILE A 87 -9.39 2.59 16.82
N HIS A 88 -9.47 1.27 16.82
CA HIS A 88 -8.81 0.43 17.81
C HIS A 88 -7.52 -0.24 17.30
N ALA A 89 -7.21 -0.06 16.03
CA ALA A 89 -5.99 -0.59 15.39
C ALA A 89 -5.81 -2.11 15.54
N HIS A 90 -6.90 -2.85 15.55
CA HIS A 90 -6.87 -4.31 15.65
C HIS A 90 -6.94 -4.92 14.25
N TRP A 91 -5.80 -5.11 13.62
CA TRP A 91 -5.69 -5.74 12.32
C TRP A 91 -5.38 -7.22 12.47
N LYS A 92 -5.91 -8.04 11.58
CA LYS A 92 -5.73 -9.50 11.67
C LYS A 92 -4.27 -9.93 11.66
N ASP A 93 -3.48 -9.27 10.83
CA ASP A 93 -2.07 -9.61 10.66
C ASP A 93 -1.13 -8.78 11.52
N THR A 94 -1.68 -7.97 12.43
CA THR A 94 -0.85 -7.19 13.35
C THR A 94 -0.29 -8.11 14.43
N PRO A 95 1.04 -8.10 14.65
CA PRO A 95 1.63 -8.89 15.74
C PRO A 95 1.05 -8.50 17.11
N PRO A 96 0.94 -9.44 18.06
CA PRO A 96 0.37 -9.15 19.38
C PRO A 96 1.02 -7.99 20.10
N GLU A 97 2.33 -7.84 19.98
CA GLU A 97 3.10 -6.76 20.59
C GLU A 97 2.83 -5.39 19.99
N SER A 98 2.20 -5.33 18.83
CA SER A 98 1.85 -4.07 18.15
C SER A 98 0.43 -3.60 18.42
N ARG A 99 -0.32 -4.35 19.22
CA ARG A 99 -1.73 -4.06 19.48
C ARG A 99 -1.94 -3.17 20.69
#